data_56982be5e68325de68044a2042293493
#
_entry.id   56982be5e68325de68044a2042293493
#
_cell.length_a   1.000
_cell.length_b   1.000
_cell.length_c   1.000
_cell.angle_alpha   90.00
_cell.angle_beta   90.00
_cell.angle_gamma   90.00
#
_symmetry.space_group_name_H-M   'P 1'
#
loop_
_entity.id
_entity.type
_entity.pdbx_description
1 polymer ?
#
loop_
_entity_poly.entity_id
_entity_poly.type
_entity_poly.pdbx_seq_one_letter_code
_entity_poly.pdbx_strand_id
1 'polypeptide(L)'
;MENSLNIWGSGPIARFRLWRSLRKGLETSKFDEAFKQAYSWWTTAPTVRRTFDPWKPEQWPNPWELLYKEDFCPNSVCLGIWYVLRLTNQDLSRIKLCVVSDREQKHNCLGLVLDNKEVYLYNKKLSIKSHLVEI
;
A
#
# COMPACT_ATOMS: atom_id res chain seq x y z
N MET A 1 7.08 17.50 16.93
CA MET A 1 7.19 16.50 15.84
C MET A 1 5.88 15.76 15.67
N GLU A 2 5.46 15.67 14.46
CA GLU A 2 4.22 14.98 14.16
C GLU A 2 4.44 13.47 14.11
N ASN A 3 3.56 12.72 14.73
CA ASN A 3 3.65 11.28 14.69
C ASN A 3 2.60 10.70 13.72
N SER A 4 2.74 9.45 13.39
CA SER A 4 1.89 8.78 12.40
C SER A 4 0.41 8.75 12.78
N LEU A 5 0.09 8.80 14.07
CA LEU A 5 -1.30 8.79 14.53
C LEU A 5 -2.06 10.04 14.08
N ASN A 6 -1.36 11.17 13.97
CA ASN A 6 -2.00 12.41 13.54
C ASN A 6 -2.47 12.36 12.11
N ILE A 7 -1.77 11.61 11.24
CA ILE A 7 -2.17 11.45 9.86
C ILE A 7 -3.55 10.82 9.77
N TRP A 8 -3.73 9.73 10.47
CA TRP A 8 -4.93 8.91 10.33
C TRP A 8 -6.08 9.37 11.18
N GLY A 9 -5.81 10.06 12.29
CA GLY A 9 -6.82 10.54 13.21
C GLY A 9 -7.37 11.92 12.91
N SER A 10 -6.81 12.63 11.93
CA SER A 10 -7.12 14.04 11.69
C SER A 10 -8.28 14.28 10.72
N GLY A 11 -8.93 13.22 10.28
CA GLY A 11 -10.06 13.33 9.36
C GLY A 11 -9.65 13.30 7.89
N PRO A 12 -10.63 13.14 6.97
CA PRO A 12 -10.32 12.91 5.56
C PRO A 12 -9.64 14.09 4.87
N ILE A 13 -10.00 15.32 5.19
CA ILE A 13 -9.39 16.48 4.54
C ILE A 13 -7.91 16.58 4.87
N ALA A 14 -7.55 16.35 6.13
CA ALA A 14 -6.15 16.34 6.53
C ALA A 14 -5.38 15.21 5.86
N ARG A 15 -5.98 14.03 5.75
CA ARG A 15 -5.37 12.90 5.04
C ARG A 15 -5.13 13.22 3.57
N PHE A 16 -6.08 13.86 2.91
CA PHE A 16 -5.91 14.27 1.50
C PHE A 16 -4.74 15.23 1.35
N ARG A 17 -4.61 16.19 2.24
CA ARG A 17 -3.52 17.18 2.20
C ARG A 17 -2.16 16.51 2.40
N LEU A 18 -2.07 15.64 3.38
CA LEU A 18 -0.82 14.95 3.68
C LEU A 18 -0.43 14.01 2.56
N TRP A 19 -1.40 13.31 1.98
CA TRP A 19 -1.15 12.44 0.85
C TRP A 19 -0.70 13.21 -0.38
N ARG A 20 -1.29 14.36 -0.62
CA ARG A 20 -0.89 15.23 -1.72
C ARG A 20 0.54 15.72 -1.52
N SER A 21 0.90 16.09 -0.30
CA SER A 21 2.27 16.52 0.02
C SER A 21 3.25 15.37 -0.20
N LEU A 22 2.89 14.17 0.20
CA LEU A 22 3.71 12.99 -0.04
C LEU A 22 3.97 12.81 -1.53
N ARG A 23 2.90 12.80 -2.34
CA ARG A 23 3.03 12.62 -3.79
C ARG A 23 3.90 13.70 -4.42
N LYS A 24 3.69 14.93 -4.01
CA LYS A 24 4.45 16.06 -4.56
C LYS A 24 5.95 15.92 -4.28
N GLY A 25 6.29 15.48 -3.07
CA GLY A 25 7.68 15.24 -2.71
C GLY A 25 8.30 14.08 -3.46
N LEU A 26 7.51 13.15 -3.95
CA LEU A 26 8.02 11.97 -4.63
C LEU A 26 8.12 12.11 -6.15
N GLU A 27 7.60 13.20 -6.72
CA GLU A 27 7.61 13.38 -8.17
C GLU A 27 9.01 13.39 -8.79
N THR A 28 10.00 13.83 -8.02
CA THR A 28 11.38 13.89 -8.46
C THR A 28 12.27 12.84 -7.79
N SER A 29 11.68 11.97 -6.98
CA SER A 29 12.44 10.94 -6.28
C SER A 29 12.69 9.73 -7.17
N LYS A 30 13.80 9.03 -6.93
CA LYS A 30 14.05 7.75 -7.56
C LYS A 30 13.12 6.70 -6.97
N PHE A 31 12.90 5.62 -7.71
CA PHE A 31 11.97 4.56 -7.32
C PHE A 31 12.22 4.03 -5.91
N ASP A 32 13.46 3.69 -5.58
CA ASP A 32 13.75 3.10 -4.28
C ASP A 32 13.36 4.01 -3.12
N GLU A 33 13.64 5.30 -3.25
CA GLU A 33 13.26 6.27 -2.24
C GLU A 33 11.75 6.48 -2.21
N ALA A 34 11.12 6.54 -3.38
CA ALA A 34 9.68 6.70 -3.47
C ALA A 34 8.95 5.52 -2.84
N PHE A 35 9.39 4.30 -3.12
CA PHE A 35 8.81 3.10 -2.53
C PHE A 35 8.95 3.12 -1.00
N LYS A 36 10.14 3.42 -0.52
CA LYS A 36 10.42 3.47 0.92
C LYS A 36 9.51 4.46 1.63
N GLN A 37 9.35 5.65 1.08
CA GLN A 37 8.50 6.67 1.70
C GLN A 37 7.02 6.31 1.64
N ALA A 38 6.56 5.79 0.51
CA ALA A 38 5.18 5.36 0.37
C ALA A 38 4.86 4.22 1.35
N TYR A 39 5.76 3.26 1.45
CA TYR A 39 5.60 2.13 2.37
C TYR A 39 5.56 2.62 3.82
N SER A 40 6.50 3.47 4.21
CA SER A 40 6.53 4.03 5.58
C SER A 40 5.25 4.77 5.90
N TRP A 41 4.73 5.53 4.95
CA TRP A 41 3.54 6.34 5.18
C TRP A 41 2.31 5.45 5.38
N TRP A 42 2.10 4.49 4.48
CA TRP A 42 0.90 3.65 4.51
C TRP A 42 0.90 2.59 5.60
N THR A 43 2.08 2.07 5.98
CA THR A 43 2.14 1.03 7.01
C THR A 43 1.83 1.55 8.41
N THR A 44 1.70 2.86 8.57
CA THR A 44 1.25 3.44 9.84
C THR A 44 -0.27 3.47 9.96
N ALA A 45 -1.00 3.11 8.92
CA ALA A 45 -2.46 3.12 8.96
C ALA A 45 -2.99 2.10 9.96
N PRO A 46 -3.99 2.48 10.78
CA PRO A 46 -4.60 1.55 11.71
C PRO A 46 -5.49 0.57 10.93
N THR A 47 -5.06 -0.68 10.86
CA THR A 47 -5.77 -1.67 10.09
C THR A 47 -6.79 -2.43 10.93
N VAL A 48 -7.92 -2.72 10.29
CA VAL A 48 -8.96 -3.58 10.82
C VAL A 48 -9.03 -4.82 9.94
N ARG A 49 -10.04 -5.64 10.15
CA ARG A 49 -10.22 -6.80 9.27
C ARG A 49 -10.51 -6.35 7.83
N ARG A 50 -10.42 -7.29 6.90
CA ARG A 50 -10.56 -7.04 5.48
C ARG A 50 -11.83 -6.24 5.14
N THR A 51 -11.67 -5.16 4.38
CA THR A 51 -12.76 -4.28 3.99
C THR A 51 -13.17 -4.45 2.54
N PHE A 52 -12.36 -5.11 1.72
CA PHE A 52 -12.72 -5.43 0.34
C PHE A 52 -12.01 -6.69 -0.12
N ASP A 53 -12.55 -7.31 -1.16
CA ASP A 53 -12.05 -8.57 -1.69
C ASP A 53 -10.90 -8.33 -2.67
N PRO A 54 -9.70 -8.89 -2.41
CA PRO A 54 -8.57 -8.70 -3.32
C PRO A 54 -8.79 -9.32 -4.70
N TRP A 55 -9.74 -10.26 -4.82
CA TRP A 55 -10.02 -10.93 -6.09
C TRP A 55 -10.96 -10.15 -7.00
N LYS A 56 -11.50 -9.03 -6.54
CA LYS A 56 -12.50 -8.26 -7.29
C LYS A 56 -12.02 -6.83 -7.51
N PRO A 57 -11.10 -6.62 -8.48
CA PRO A 57 -10.55 -5.28 -8.74
C PRO A 57 -11.59 -4.22 -9.02
N GLU A 58 -12.73 -4.61 -9.60
CA GLU A 58 -13.81 -3.68 -9.91
C GLU A 58 -14.46 -3.10 -8.65
N GLN A 59 -14.23 -3.74 -7.50
CA GLN A 59 -14.76 -3.27 -6.22
C GLN A 59 -13.72 -2.52 -5.39
N TRP A 60 -12.48 -2.45 -5.86
CA TRP A 60 -11.44 -1.77 -5.11
C TRP A 60 -11.73 -0.28 -5.03
N PRO A 61 -11.49 0.34 -3.87
CA PRO A 61 -11.65 1.78 -3.75
C PRO A 61 -10.61 2.51 -4.59
N ASN A 62 -10.99 3.66 -5.13
CA ASN A 62 -10.03 4.55 -5.78
C ASN A 62 -9.22 5.28 -4.69
N PRO A 63 -8.16 6.04 -5.07
CA PRO A 63 -7.32 6.69 -4.04
C PRO A 63 -8.08 7.60 -3.10
N TRP A 64 -9.05 8.33 -3.63
CA TRP A 64 -9.82 9.29 -2.82
C TRP A 64 -10.73 8.56 -1.85
N GLU A 65 -11.36 7.48 -2.29
CA GLU A 65 -12.19 6.65 -1.44
C GLU A 65 -11.38 6.00 -0.33
N LEU A 66 -10.15 5.54 -0.65
CA LEU A 66 -9.27 4.97 0.37
C LEU A 66 -9.00 5.95 1.49
N LEU A 67 -8.67 7.20 1.13
CA LEU A 67 -8.30 8.21 2.12
C LEU A 67 -9.49 8.76 2.86
N TYR A 68 -10.67 8.72 2.26
CA TYR A 68 -11.88 9.19 2.90
C TYR A 68 -12.36 8.24 4.00
N LYS A 69 -12.18 6.94 3.79
CA LYS A 69 -12.64 5.93 4.73
C LYS A 69 -11.81 5.97 6.01
N GLU A 70 -12.42 5.52 7.10
CA GLU A 70 -11.73 5.37 8.37
C GLU A 70 -11.31 3.93 8.61
N ASP A 71 -11.82 3.00 7.81
CA ASP A 71 -11.53 1.58 7.91
C ASP A 71 -10.49 1.18 6.87
N PHE A 72 -9.31 0.85 7.36
CA PHE A 72 -8.23 0.36 6.50
C PHE A 72 -7.99 -1.10 6.79
N CYS A 73 -7.67 -1.86 5.76
CA CYS A 73 -7.29 -3.26 5.93
C CYS A 73 -5.91 -3.47 5.30
N PRO A 74 -5.31 -4.66 5.49
CA PRO A 74 -4.03 -4.93 4.85
C PRO A 74 -4.04 -4.69 3.34
N ASN A 75 -5.17 -4.98 2.67
CA ASN A 75 -5.29 -4.72 1.24
C ASN A 75 -5.26 -3.23 0.93
N SER A 76 -5.84 -2.40 1.80
CA SER A 76 -5.82 -0.94 1.64
C SER A 76 -4.42 -0.38 1.64
N VAL A 77 -3.56 -0.90 2.51
CA VAL A 77 -2.17 -0.45 2.61
C VAL A 77 -1.42 -0.71 1.32
N CYS A 78 -1.49 -1.94 0.82
CA CYS A 78 -0.79 -2.30 -0.42
C CYS A 78 -1.35 -1.53 -1.62
N LEU A 79 -2.65 -1.40 -1.70
CA LEU A 79 -3.29 -0.65 -2.79
C LEU A 79 -2.92 0.83 -2.72
N GLY A 80 -2.87 1.40 -1.52
CA GLY A 80 -2.49 2.79 -1.31
C GLY A 80 -1.06 3.08 -1.75
N ILE A 81 -0.14 2.19 -1.43
CA ILE A 81 1.25 2.29 -1.87
C ILE A 81 1.32 2.26 -3.40
N TRP A 82 0.59 1.32 -4.01
CA TRP A 82 0.52 1.20 -5.46
C TRP A 82 0.05 2.50 -6.11
N TYR A 83 -1.02 3.09 -5.58
CA TYR A 83 -1.55 4.34 -6.12
C TYR A 83 -0.54 5.49 -6.04
N VAL A 84 0.19 5.60 -4.92
CA VAL A 84 1.21 6.63 -4.78
C VAL A 84 2.28 6.49 -5.87
N LEU A 85 2.76 5.27 -6.06
CA LEU A 85 3.80 5.02 -7.07
C LEU A 85 3.29 5.31 -8.49
N ARG A 86 2.08 4.89 -8.78
CA ARG A 86 1.49 5.10 -10.09
C ARG A 86 1.27 6.59 -10.38
N LEU A 87 0.81 7.34 -9.40
CA LEU A 87 0.48 8.74 -9.58
C LEU A 87 1.69 9.66 -9.53
N THR A 88 2.85 9.15 -9.17
CA THR A 88 4.09 9.93 -9.14
C THR A 88 5.05 9.55 -10.28
N ASN A 89 4.54 8.84 -11.29
CA ASN A 89 5.29 8.46 -12.48
C ASN A 89 6.54 7.62 -12.19
N GLN A 90 6.46 6.76 -11.19
CA GLN A 90 7.56 5.86 -10.87
C GLN A 90 7.66 4.72 -11.89
N ASP A 91 8.81 4.08 -11.95
CA ASP A 91 9.04 2.95 -12.83
C ASP A 91 8.31 1.71 -12.33
N LEU A 92 7.12 1.48 -12.87
CA LEU A 92 6.28 0.36 -12.44
C LEU A 92 6.74 -0.99 -12.98
N SER A 93 7.80 -1.02 -13.81
CA SER A 93 8.34 -2.30 -14.28
C SER A 93 8.99 -3.10 -13.16
N ARG A 94 9.38 -2.44 -12.07
CA ARG A 94 10.03 -3.08 -10.94
C ARG A 94 9.06 -3.64 -9.90
N ILE A 95 7.78 -3.28 -9.97
CA ILE A 95 6.84 -3.62 -8.92
C ILE A 95 5.53 -4.10 -9.52
N LYS A 96 4.93 -5.11 -8.89
CA LYS A 96 3.64 -5.65 -9.30
C LYS A 96 2.71 -5.71 -8.12
N LEU A 97 1.47 -5.31 -8.33
CA LEU A 97 0.43 -5.50 -7.33
C LEU A 97 -0.24 -6.84 -7.62
N CYS A 98 -0.14 -7.75 -6.68
CA CYS A 98 -0.59 -9.13 -6.86
C CYS A 98 -1.49 -9.57 -5.73
N VAL A 99 -2.34 -10.55 -6.02
CA VAL A 99 -2.99 -11.30 -4.96
C VAL A 99 -2.04 -12.40 -4.55
N VAL A 100 -1.70 -12.47 -3.29
CA VAL A 100 -0.77 -13.45 -2.78
C VAL A 100 -1.43 -14.29 -1.71
N SER A 101 -0.96 -15.52 -1.58
CA SER A 101 -1.41 -16.45 -0.56
C SER A 101 -0.30 -16.64 0.44
N ASP A 102 -0.56 -16.28 1.69
CA ASP A 102 0.38 -16.49 2.78
C ASP A 102 0.11 -17.87 3.36
N ARG A 103 1.07 -18.78 3.20
CA ARG A 103 0.91 -20.17 3.64
C ARG A 103 0.69 -20.27 5.14
N GLU A 104 1.32 -19.42 5.90
CA GLU A 104 1.20 -19.46 7.35
C GLU A 104 -0.18 -19.04 7.83
N GLN A 105 -0.74 -18.02 7.19
CA GLN A 105 -2.04 -17.48 7.58
C GLN A 105 -3.20 -18.04 6.79
N LYS A 106 -2.90 -18.77 5.72
CA LYS A 106 -3.91 -19.48 4.92
C LYS A 106 -5.01 -18.57 4.37
N HIS A 107 -4.66 -17.33 4.02
CA HIS A 107 -5.62 -16.44 3.39
C HIS A 107 -4.95 -15.65 2.27
N ASN A 108 -5.76 -15.09 1.41
CA ASN A 108 -5.30 -14.29 0.29
C ASN A 108 -5.39 -12.82 0.60
N CYS A 109 -4.41 -12.05 0.16
CA CYS A 109 -4.38 -10.61 0.35
C CYS A 109 -3.61 -9.96 -0.78
N LEU A 110 -3.71 -8.64 -0.90
CA LEU A 110 -2.87 -7.91 -1.83
C LEU A 110 -1.45 -7.82 -1.29
N GLY A 111 -0.50 -7.90 -2.20
CA GLY A 111 0.90 -7.74 -1.89
C GLY A 111 1.61 -7.04 -3.04
N LEU A 112 2.78 -6.49 -2.76
CA LEU A 112 3.59 -5.81 -3.74
C LEU A 112 4.86 -6.63 -3.98
N VAL A 113 5.02 -7.12 -5.20
CA VAL A 113 6.19 -7.91 -5.58
C VAL A 113 7.22 -6.97 -6.17
N LEU A 114 8.37 -6.86 -5.51
CA LEU A 114 9.45 -5.97 -5.90
C LEU A 114 10.59 -6.75 -6.54
N ASP A 115 10.95 -6.36 -7.75
CA ASP A 115 12.07 -6.94 -8.51
C ASP A 115 11.99 -8.48 -8.63
N ASN A 116 10.79 -9.03 -8.58
CA ASN A 116 10.55 -10.48 -8.62
C ASN A 116 11.27 -11.27 -7.53
N LYS A 117 11.65 -10.61 -6.44
CA LYS A 117 12.41 -11.22 -5.34
C LYS A 117 11.70 -11.17 -4.01
N GLU A 118 11.10 -10.05 -3.69
CA GLU A 118 10.53 -9.80 -2.38
C GLU A 118 9.07 -9.42 -2.50
N VAL A 119 8.29 -9.84 -1.54
CA VAL A 119 6.88 -9.50 -1.47
C VAL A 119 6.64 -8.70 -0.20
N TYR A 120 6.08 -7.52 -0.38
CA TYR A 120 5.73 -6.64 0.74
C TYR A 120 4.25 -6.77 1.02
N LEU A 121 3.93 -7.19 2.22
CA LEU A 121 2.58 -7.16 2.75
C LEU A 121 2.46 -5.94 3.65
N TYR A 122 1.28 -5.71 4.18
CA TYR A 122 1.04 -4.48 4.95
C TYR A 122 1.98 -4.31 6.15
N ASN A 123 2.48 -5.38 6.72
CA ASN A 123 3.29 -5.32 7.93
C ASN A 123 4.55 -6.17 7.89
N LYS A 124 4.87 -6.78 6.75
CA LYS A 124 6.04 -7.64 6.66
C LYS A 124 6.52 -7.80 5.22
N LYS A 125 7.76 -8.21 5.11
CA LYS A 125 8.41 -8.52 3.84
C LYS A 125 8.77 -10.00 3.83
N LEU A 126 8.49 -10.67 2.74
CA LEU A 126 8.77 -12.09 2.57
C LEU A 126 9.57 -12.32 1.30
N SER A 127 10.35 -13.41 1.30
CA SER A 127 10.99 -13.85 0.07
C SER A 127 9.97 -14.60 -0.77
N ILE A 128 9.93 -14.31 -2.06
CA ILE A 128 8.99 -14.95 -2.97
C ILE A 128 9.16 -16.47 -3.01
N LYS A 129 10.37 -16.97 -2.75
CA LYS A 129 10.66 -18.40 -2.81
C LYS A 129 10.16 -19.18 -1.62
N SER A 130 9.97 -18.55 -0.48
CA SER A 130 9.78 -19.28 0.77
C SER A 130 8.33 -19.41 1.24
N HIS A 131 7.44 -18.47 0.92
CA HIS A 131 6.14 -18.42 1.58
C HIS A 131 4.95 -18.16 0.67
N LEU A 132 5.14 -17.84 -0.60
CA LEU A 132 4.07 -17.22 -1.35
C LEU A 132 3.75 -17.94 -2.63
N VAL A 133 2.48 -17.97 -2.91
CA VAL A 133 1.96 -18.33 -4.22
C VAL A 133 1.42 -17.04 -4.81
N GLU A 134 2.05 -16.60 -5.89
CA GLU A 134 1.57 -15.45 -6.64
C GLU A 134 0.46 -15.90 -7.57
N ILE A 135 -0.53 -15.08 -7.71
CA ILE A 135 -1.65 -15.40 -8.58
C ILE A 135 -1.84 -14.31 -9.61
#